data_80f3ea69385da7930775f7c1bd043e36
#
_entry.id   80f3ea69385da7930775f7c1bd043e36
#
_cell.length_a   1.000
_cell.length_b   1.000
_cell.length_c   1.000
_cell.angle_alpha   90.00
_cell.angle_beta   90.00
_cell.angle_gamma   90.00
#
_symmetry.space_group_name_H-M   'P 1'
#
loop_
_entity.id
_entity.type
_entity.pdbx_description
1 polymer ?
#
loop_
_entity_poly.entity_id
_entity_poly.type
_entity_poly.pdbx_seq_one_letter_code
_entity_poly.pdbx_strand_id
1 'polypeptide(L)'
;MVWWRIREAVEGHGRAALVSVIEVEGSAPREAGARMVVEPEAGLFGSIGGGRLEYEALAAAEAALGSESSAATVQVWPLGPNLGQCCGGAVTLLIETFDISDLDSIRPLAAAEQAGPFVTISRMTEQHRIVREIAVGGADSPRSGRFSIRQPFVEQFGEARTMLLLFGAGHVGRAVVLALSQLPFSVRWIDSRADHFPNYAPGNVISVRTDEPEQEIEAAPAGGFVLVMTHSHPLDYSIAAAALRRADLGFVGLIGSATKRARFTSQALKMGLSERQLARLSCPIGLPGIKGKEPSIIAAGVVAQLLIERERASEKIAAAPTGTAR
;
A
#
# COMPACT_ATOMS: atom_id res chain seq x y z
N MET A 1 2.33 -1.16 -8.86
CA MET A 1 3.37 -0.18 -9.30
C MET A 1 3.02 0.23 -10.72
N VAL A 2 2.73 1.50 -10.89
CA VAL A 2 2.21 2.09 -12.16
C VAL A 2 3.33 2.23 -13.18
N TRP A 3 4.42 2.91 -12.81
CA TRP A 3 5.53 3.18 -13.72
C TRP A 3 6.30 1.94 -14.14
N TRP A 4 6.46 0.99 -13.22
CA TRP A 4 7.02 -0.31 -13.57
C TRP A 4 6.16 -1.01 -14.63
N ARG A 5 4.83 -0.97 -14.48
CA ARG A 5 3.91 -1.59 -15.44
C ARG A 5 3.92 -0.90 -16.80
N ILE A 6 3.95 0.45 -16.81
CA ILE A 6 4.09 1.22 -18.07
C ILE A 6 5.40 0.85 -18.78
N ARG A 7 6.51 0.76 -18.03
CA ARG A 7 7.79 0.34 -18.61
C ARG A 7 7.71 -1.03 -19.27
N GLU A 8 7.19 -2.03 -18.57
CA GLU A 8 7.04 -3.39 -19.12
C GLU A 8 6.14 -3.41 -20.36
N ALA A 9 5.02 -2.70 -20.33
CA ALA A 9 4.11 -2.62 -21.45
C ALA A 9 4.76 -1.96 -22.67
N VAL A 10 5.50 -0.87 -22.48
CA VAL A 10 6.22 -0.19 -23.56
C VAL A 10 7.38 -1.04 -24.11
N GLU A 11 8.16 -1.71 -23.24
CA GLU A 11 9.25 -2.60 -23.66
C GLU A 11 8.71 -3.86 -24.37
N GLY A 12 7.54 -4.39 -23.97
CA GLY A 12 6.96 -5.62 -24.52
C GLY A 12 6.02 -5.41 -25.70
N HIS A 13 5.20 -4.38 -25.67
CA HIS A 13 4.13 -4.12 -26.65
C HIS A 13 4.32 -2.79 -27.43
N GLY A 14 5.39 -2.06 -27.16
CA GLY A 14 5.73 -0.81 -27.83
C GLY A 14 4.96 0.41 -27.34
N ARG A 15 3.82 0.24 -26.67
CA ARG A 15 2.94 1.34 -26.20
C ARG A 15 2.20 1.00 -24.91
N ALA A 16 1.84 2.04 -24.16
CA ALA A 16 0.94 1.96 -23.00
C ALA A 16 0.15 3.26 -22.84
N ALA A 17 -1.00 3.21 -22.18
CA ALA A 17 -1.69 4.40 -21.71
C ALA A 17 -1.85 4.39 -20.19
N LEU A 18 -1.79 5.59 -19.59
CA LEU A 18 -2.07 5.83 -18.20
C LEU A 18 -3.31 6.71 -18.07
N VAL A 19 -4.31 6.24 -17.35
CA VAL A 19 -5.47 7.01 -16.93
C VAL A 19 -5.33 7.33 -15.46
N SER A 20 -5.33 8.63 -15.12
CA SER A 20 -5.22 9.11 -13.73
C SER A 20 -6.43 9.95 -13.35
N VAL A 21 -7.02 9.70 -12.19
CA VAL A 21 -7.97 10.63 -11.56
C VAL A 21 -7.15 11.75 -10.92
N ILE A 22 -7.23 12.96 -11.48
CA ILE A 22 -6.44 14.11 -11.01
C ILE A 22 -7.24 15.06 -10.14
N GLU A 23 -8.56 15.06 -10.26
CA GLU A 23 -9.45 15.87 -9.42
C GLU A 23 -10.79 15.14 -9.23
N VAL A 24 -11.39 15.34 -8.06
CA VAL A 24 -12.72 14.82 -7.70
C VAL A 24 -13.55 15.96 -7.13
N GLU A 25 -14.72 16.19 -7.68
CA GLU A 25 -15.72 17.10 -7.17
C GLU A 25 -16.95 16.30 -6.68
N GLY A 26 -17.33 16.46 -5.42
CA GLY A 26 -18.44 15.70 -4.83
C GLY A 26 -18.11 14.23 -4.57
N SER A 27 -19.12 13.34 -4.66
CA SER A 27 -18.95 11.90 -4.43
C SER A 27 -18.46 11.19 -5.68
N ALA A 28 -17.37 10.45 -5.56
CA ALA A 28 -16.79 9.64 -6.65
C ALA A 28 -16.42 8.24 -6.16
N PRO A 29 -16.30 7.24 -7.07
CA PRO A 29 -15.93 5.87 -6.71
C PRO A 29 -14.51 5.73 -6.14
N ARG A 30 -13.60 6.59 -6.59
CA ARG A 30 -12.20 6.64 -6.13
C ARG A 30 -11.74 8.08 -5.95
N GLU A 31 -10.78 8.25 -5.09
CA GLU A 31 -10.08 9.49 -4.78
C GLU A 31 -9.14 9.94 -5.92
N ALA A 32 -8.73 11.21 -5.89
CA ALA A 32 -7.66 11.70 -6.73
C ALA A 32 -6.36 10.92 -6.46
N GLY A 33 -5.61 10.59 -7.50
CA GLY A 33 -4.46 9.70 -7.44
C GLY A 33 -4.77 8.25 -7.81
N ALA A 34 -6.03 7.85 -7.95
CA ALA A 34 -6.40 6.54 -8.51
C ALA A 34 -5.95 6.44 -9.98
N ARG A 35 -5.40 5.30 -10.37
CA ARG A 35 -4.80 5.12 -11.69
C ARG A 35 -5.10 3.76 -12.29
N MET A 36 -5.11 3.74 -13.63
CA MET A 36 -5.27 2.56 -14.46
C MET A 36 -4.28 2.61 -15.62
N VAL A 37 -3.52 1.55 -15.82
CA VAL A 37 -2.64 1.36 -16.99
C VAL A 37 -3.37 0.49 -17.99
N VAL A 38 -3.41 0.93 -19.25
CA VAL A 38 -4.01 0.20 -20.37
C VAL A 38 -2.91 -0.26 -21.30
N GLU A 39 -2.91 -1.55 -21.61
CA GLU A 39 -1.92 -2.21 -22.45
C GLU A 39 -2.59 -2.75 -23.70
N PRO A 40 -2.00 -2.55 -24.89
CA PRO A 40 -2.51 -3.19 -26.09
C PRO A 40 -2.55 -4.72 -25.92
N GLU A 41 -3.68 -5.34 -26.22
CA GLU A 41 -3.88 -6.80 -26.20
C GLU A 41 -3.74 -7.51 -24.84
N ALA A 42 -3.17 -6.85 -23.83
CA ALA A 42 -2.90 -7.44 -22.51
C ALA A 42 -3.93 -7.02 -21.44
N GLY A 43 -4.81 -6.05 -21.74
CA GLY A 43 -5.87 -5.62 -20.84
C GLY A 43 -5.50 -4.41 -19.98
N LEU A 44 -5.98 -4.39 -18.73
CA LEU A 44 -5.78 -3.26 -17.82
C LEU A 44 -5.16 -3.71 -16.49
N PHE A 45 -4.41 -2.79 -15.88
CA PHE A 45 -3.86 -2.92 -14.54
C PHE A 45 -4.26 -1.71 -13.69
N GLY A 46 -4.73 -1.95 -12.46
CA GLY A 46 -5.27 -0.91 -11.59
C GLY A 46 -6.75 -0.63 -11.83
N SER A 47 -7.28 0.42 -11.21
CA SER A 47 -8.69 0.80 -11.35
C SER A 47 -8.90 2.25 -10.94
N ILE A 48 -9.78 2.93 -11.65
CA ILE A 48 -10.27 4.28 -11.33
C ILE A 48 -11.67 4.28 -10.71
N GLY A 49 -12.19 3.10 -10.32
CA GLY A 49 -13.43 2.97 -9.59
C GLY A 49 -14.46 2.02 -10.20
N GLY A 50 -14.14 1.40 -11.32
CA GLY A 50 -14.99 0.41 -11.97
C GLY A 50 -16.23 0.99 -12.67
N GLY A 51 -17.11 0.10 -13.12
CA GLY A 51 -18.37 0.46 -13.74
C GLY A 51 -18.21 1.19 -15.08
N ARG A 52 -19.23 1.99 -15.41
CA ARG A 52 -19.30 2.68 -16.71
C ARG A 52 -18.21 3.74 -16.89
N LEU A 53 -17.80 4.42 -15.81
CA LEU A 53 -16.71 5.38 -15.86
C LEU A 53 -15.41 4.72 -16.36
N GLU A 54 -15.04 3.60 -15.77
CA GLU A 54 -13.82 2.87 -16.14
C GLU A 54 -13.92 2.29 -17.55
N TYR A 55 -15.09 1.77 -17.93
CA TYR A 55 -15.35 1.26 -19.28
C TYR A 55 -15.17 2.34 -20.35
N GLU A 56 -15.74 3.53 -20.14
CA GLU A 56 -15.63 4.64 -21.09
C GLU A 56 -14.21 5.24 -21.11
N ALA A 57 -13.56 5.32 -19.93
CA ALA A 57 -12.18 5.76 -19.84
C ALA A 57 -11.21 4.77 -20.51
N LEU A 58 -11.47 3.47 -20.41
CA LEU A 58 -10.73 2.43 -21.15
C LEU A 58 -10.87 2.63 -22.66
N ALA A 59 -12.08 2.81 -23.16
CA ALA A 59 -12.31 3.05 -24.59
C ALA A 59 -11.60 4.33 -25.08
N ALA A 60 -11.58 5.39 -24.27
CA ALA A 60 -10.84 6.62 -24.57
C ALA A 60 -9.32 6.41 -24.61
N ALA A 61 -8.79 5.61 -23.67
CA ALA A 61 -7.37 5.26 -23.64
C ALA A 61 -6.95 4.37 -24.82
N GLU A 62 -7.78 3.38 -25.18
CA GLU A 62 -7.57 2.54 -26.38
C GLU A 62 -7.59 3.37 -27.67
N ALA A 63 -8.53 4.30 -27.80
CA ALA A 63 -8.58 5.22 -28.94
C ALA A 63 -7.32 6.11 -29.01
N ALA A 64 -6.82 6.59 -27.85
CA ALA A 64 -5.58 7.35 -27.78
C ALA A 64 -4.36 6.50 -28.15
N LEU A 65 -4.31 5.22 -27.76
CA LEU A 65 -3.28 4.28 -28.18
C LEU A 65 -3.28 4.02 -29.70
N GLY A 66 -4.43 4.11 -30.35
CA GLY A 66 -4.53 4.02 -31.81
C GLY A 66 -4.01 5.24 -32.57
N SER A 67 -3.75 6.38 -31.92
CA SER A 67 -3.19 7.58 -32.53
C SER A 67 -1.66 7.43 -32.77
N GLU A 68 -1.16 8.00 -33.84
CA GLU A 68 0.29 7.95 -34.17
C GLU A 68 1.14 8.77 -33.22
N SER A 69 0.59 9.79 -32.56
CA SER A 69 1.31 10.65 -31.63
C SER A 69 0.98 10.34 -30.18
N SER A 70 1.99 10.20 -29.34
CA SER A 70 1.82 10.16 -27.88
C SER A 70 1.43 11.55 -27.37
N ALA A 71 0.28 11.63 -26.68
CA ALA A 71 -0.26 12.89 -26.17
C ALA A 71 -0.94 12.68 -24.82
N ALA A 72 -1.15 13.80 -24.10
CA ALA A 72 -1.92 13.84 -22.88
C ALA A 72 -3.20 14.64 -23.12
N THR A 73 -4.33 14.10 -22.68
CA THR A 73 -5.63 14.76 -22.71
C THR A 73 -6.22 14.84 -21.30
N VAL A 74 -6.90 15.96 -21.01
CA VAL A 74 -7.63 16.13 -19.76
C VAL A 74 -9.10 16.27 -20.08
N GLN A 75 -9.92 15.48 -19.41
CA GLN A 75 -11.36 15.45 -19.61
C GLN A 75 -12.10 15.46 -18.27
N VAL A 76 -13.17 16.23 -18.18
CA VAL A 76 -14.08 16.24 -17.03
C VAL A 76 -15.25 15.30 -17.32
N TRP A 77 -15.48 14.37 -16.39
CA TRP A 77 -16.51 13.34 -16.50
C TRP A 77 -17.56 13.52 -15.39
N PRO A 78 -18.73 14.07 -15.68
CA PRO A 78 -19.82 14.17 -14.71
C PRO A 78 -20.34 12.78 -14.34
N LEU A 79 -20.35 12.44 -13.05
CA LEU A 79 -20.85 11.18 -12.52
C LEU A 79 -22.36 11.33 -12.24
N GLY A 80 -23.16 11.35 -13.29
CA GLY A 80 -24.61 11.53 -13.18
C GLY A 80 -25.40 10.32 -13.68
N PRO A 81 -26.73 10.43 -13.75
CA PRO A 81 -27.61 9.36 -14.26
C PRO A 81 -27.22 8.85 -15.65
N ASN A 82 -26.59 9.68 -16.48
CA ASN A 82 -26.10 9.31 -17.80
C ASN A 82 -24.99 8.24 -17.77
N LEU A 83 -24.23 8.15 -16.67
CA LEU A 83 -23.24 7.08 -16.42
C LEU A 83 -23.79 5.94 -15.56
N GLY A 84 -25.11 5.94 -15.26
CA GLY A 84 -25.75 4.90 -14.44
C GLY A 84 -25.18 4.82 -13.01
N GLN A 85 -24.55 5.89 -12.53
CA GLN A 85 -23.99 5.95 -11.19
C GLN A 85 -24.86 6.81 -10.27
N CYS A 86 -25.01 6.37 -9.02
CA CYS A 86 -25.71 7.12 -7.97
C CYS A 86 -24.85 8.24 -7.36
N CYS A 87 -23.59 8.36 -7.77
CA CYS A 87 -22.66 9.40 -7.32
C CYS A 87 -22.95 10.67 -8.11
N GLY A 88 -23.33 11.75 -7.43
CA GLY A 88 -23.65 13.06 -8.06
C GLY A 88 -22.45 13.99 -8.26
N GLY A 89 -21.21 13.46 -8.28
CA GLY A 89 -19.97 14.22 -8.40
C GLY A 89 -19.47 14.35 -9.85
N ALA A 90 -18.22 14.80 -10.00
CA ALA A 90 -17.47 14.78 -11.25
C ALA A 90 -16.03 14.35 -10.98
N VAL A 91 -15.41 13.72 -11.96
CA VAL A 91 -13.99 13.41 -11.93
C VAL A 91 -13.29 14.05 -13.13
N THR A 92 -12.08 14.53 -12.91
CA THR A 92 -11.19 14.97 -13.99
C THR A 92 -10.17 13.88 -14.23
N LEU A 93 -10.16 13.34 -15.45
CA LEU A 93 -9.21 12.31 -15.88
C LEU A 93 -8.11 12.93 -16.73
N LEU A 94 -6.88 12.54 -16.46
CA LEU A 94 -5.71 12.71 -17.31
C LEU A 94 -5.45 11.38 -17.99
N ILE A 95 -5.48 11.36 -19.33
CA ILE A 95 -5.16 10.21 -20.16
C ILE A 95 -3.88 10.54 -20.92
N GLU A 96 -2.86 9.72 -20.72
CA GLU A 96 -1.53 9.87 -21.33
C GLU A 96 -1.17 8.61 -22.10
N THR A 97 -0.55 8.76 -23.24
CA THR A 97 0.01 7.63 -23.99
C THR A 97 1.54 7.73 -24.01
N PHE A 98 2.18 6.57 -23.98
CA PHE A 98 3.63 6.40 -23.97
C PHE A 98 4.04 5.44 -25.07
N ASP A 99 5.21 5.67 -25.65
CA ASP A 99 5.85 4.79 -26.62
C ASP A 99 7.34 4.56 -26.29
N ILE A 100 8.04 3.85 -27.16
CA ILE A 100 9.46 3.50 -26.97
C ILE A 100 10.34 4.73 -26.75
N SER A 101 10.01 5.88 -27.37
CA SER A 101 10.77 7.12 -27.20
C SER A 101 10.68 7.72 -25.79
N ASP A 102 9.70 7.28 -24.99
CA ASP A 102 9.48 7.74 -23.61
C ASP A 102 10.26 6.95 -22.55
N LEU A 103 10.92 5.85 -22.93
CA LEU A 103 11.59 4.95 -21.98
C LEU A 103 12.63 5.67 -21.10
N ASP A 104 13.33 6.67 -21.64
CA ASP A 104 14.31 7.42 -20.85
C ASP A 104 13.67 8.24 -19.73
N SER A 105 12.43 8.69 -19.90
CA SER A 105 11.66 9.37 -18.86
C SER A 105 10.94 8.41 -17.91
N ILE A 106 10.52 7.24 -18.39
CA ILE A 106 9.79 6.21 -17.63
C ILE A 106 10.72 5.48 -16.67
N ARG A 107 11.93 5.11 -17.07
CA ARG A 107 12.87 4.31 -16.25
C ARG A 107 13.21 4.94 -14.89
N PRO A 108 13.52 6.25 -14.79
CA PRO A 108 13.74 6.89 -13.49
C PRO A 108 12.51 6.84 -12.57
N LEU A 109 11.30 7.04 -13.13
CA LEU A 109 10.06 6.98 -12.38
C LEU A 109 9.76 5.56 -11.87
N ALA A 110 10.00 4.55 -12.71
CA ALA A 110 9.87 3.16 -12.32
C ALA A 110 10.88 2.75 -11.23
N ALA A 111 12.12 3.23 -11.31
CA ALA A 111 13.13 3.00 -10.29
C ALA A 111 12.77 3.68 -8.96
N ALA A 112 12.28 4.92 -9.00
CA ALA A 112 11.82 5.63 -7.82
C ALA A 112 10.62 4.91 -7.17
N GLU A 113 9.66 4.41 -7.97
CA GLU A 113 8.51 3.67 -7.48
C GLU A 113 8.90 2.35 -6.81
N GLN A 114 9.93 1.67 -7.30
CA GLN A 114 10.47 0.47 -6.66
C GLN A 114 11.18 0.78 -5.33
N ALA A 115 11.81 1.94 -5.23
CA ALA A 115 12.46 2.37 -3.99
C ALA A 115 11.45 2.78 -2.90
N GLY A 116 10.23 3.16 -3.26
CA GLY A 116 9.16 3.52 -2.33
C GLY A 116 8.25 4.63 -2.85
N PRO A 117 7.41 5.22 -1.97
CA PRO A 117 6.58 6.35 -2.34
C PRO A 117 7.44 7.57 -2.71
N PHE A 118 7.06 8.24 -3.77
CA PHE A 118 7.72 9.47 -4.21
C PHE A 118 6.71 10.47 -4.78
N VAL A 119 7.13 11.71 -4.87
CA VAL A 119 6.33 12.82 -5.36
C VAL A 119 6.97 13.38 -6.63
N THR A 120 6.14 13.75 -7.60
CA THR A 120 6.58 14.47 -8.78
C THR A 120 5.94 15.85 -8.86
N ILE A 121 6.69 16.81 -9.39
CA ILE A 121 6.16 18.05 -9.91
C ILE A 121 5.98 17.86 -11.40
N SER A 122 4.73 17.91 -11.83
CA SER A 122 4.31 17.58 -13.20
C SER A 122 3.79 18.81 -13.91
N ARG A 123 4.09 18.94 -15.21
CA ARG A 123 3.62 20.05 -16.03
C ARG A 123 3.28 19.57 -17.44
N MET A 124 2.24 20.14 -18.02
CA MET A 124 1.94 19.92 -19.43
C MET A 124 2.79 20.87 -20.30
N THR A 125 3.37 20.31 -21.35
CA THR A 125 4.10 21.05 -22.39
C THR A 125 3.15 21.61 -23.45
N GLU A 126 3.63 22.49 -24.31
CA GLU A 126 2.89 22.99 -25.49
C GLU A 126 2.54 21.87 -26.48
N GLN A 127 3.32 20.80 -26.51
CA GLN A 127 3.06 19.60 -27.33
C GLN A 127 2.09 18.60 -26.66
N HIS A 128 1.37 19.02 -25.63
CA HIS A 128 0.44 18.17 -24.86
C HIS A 128 1.10 16.90 -24.29
N ARG A 129 2.31 17.04 -23.74
CA ARG A 129 3.03 15.98 -23.02
C ARG A 129 3.15 16.36 -21.55
N ILE A 130 3.08 15.38 -20.67
CA ILE A 130 3.39 15.62 -19.26
C ILE A 130 4.86 15.30 -18.99
N VAL A 131 5.57 16.31 -18.52
CA VAL A 131 6.92 16.17 -18.00
C VAL A 131 6.87 16.11 -16.49
N ARG A 132 7.56 15.14 -15.90
CA ARG A 132 7.61 14.90 -14.46
C ARG A 132 9.02 15.03 -13.93
N GLU A 133 9.18 15.82 -12.89
CA GLU A 133 10.42 15.94 -12.13
C GLU A 133 10.20 15.32 -10.75
N ILE A 134 11.05 14.38 -10.33
CA ILE A 134 10.98 13.76 -9.00
C ILE A 134 11.39 14.82 -7.98
N ALA A 135 10.50 15.11 -7.03
CA ALA A 135 10.77 16.10 -5.99
C ALA A 135 11.79 15.55 -4.98
N VAL A 136 12.84 16.32 -4.72
CA VAL A 136 13.85 16.00 -3.69
C VAL A 136 13.43 16.65 -2.37
N GLY A 137 13.17 15.82 -1.35
CA GLY A 137 12.72 16.27 -0.02
C GLY A 137 11.23 16.57 -0.02
N GLY A 138 10.48 15.94 0.89
CA GLY A 138 9.02 15.93 0.96
C GLY A 138 8.35 17.21 0.46
N ALA A 139 7.88 17.17 -0.78
CA ALA A 139 7.01 18.22 -1.27
C ALA A 139 5.72 18.14 -0.46
N ASP A 140 5.30 19.26 0.10
CA ASP A 140 4.01 19.37 0.77
C ASP A 140 2.92 18.76 -0.09
N SER A 141 2.03 18.00 0.54
CA SER A 141 0.84 17.43 -0.10
C SER A 141 0.17 18.46 -1.00
N PRO A 142 -0.40 18.06 -2.14
CA PRO A 142 -0.98 19.00 -3.09
C PRO A 142 -1.93 19.94 -2.35
N ARG A 143 -1.68 21.24 -2.45
CA ARG A 143 -2.58 22.25 -1.91
C ARG A 143 -3.95 22.02 -2.56
N SER A 144 -4.99 22.01 -1.77
CA SER A 144 -6.38 21.94 -2.20
C SER A 144 -6.73 23.16 -3.06
N GLY A 145 -6.42 23.09 -4.34
CA GLY A 145 -6.76 24.08 -5.35
C GLY A 145 -7.33 23.36 -6.56
N ARG A 146 -8.26 24.01 -7.25
CA ARG A 146 -8.84 23.47 -8.48
C ARG A 146 -7.71 23.15 -9.47
N PHE A 147 -7.69 21.92 -10.00
CA PHE A 147 -6.70 21.50 -10.98
C PHE A 147 -6.69 22.44 -12.20
N SER A 148 -5.50 22.86 -12.58
CA SER A 148 -5.27 23.62 -13.81
C SER A 148 -4.09 23.05 -14.55
N ILE A 149 -4.33 22.51 -15.73
CA ILE A 149 -3.30 21.95 -16.59
C ILE A 149 -2.23 22.94 -17.06
N ARG A 150 -2.53 24.25 -16.94
CA ARG A 150 -1.60 25.34 -17.28
C ARG A 150 -0.60 25.65 -16.17
N GLN A 151 -0.79 25.07 -14.99
CA GLN A 151 0.10 25.25 -13.84
C GLN A 151 0.74 23.91 -13.47
N PRO A 152 1.95 23.94 -12.90
CA PRO A 152 2.53 22.71 -12.34
C PRO A 152 1.61 22.11 -11.27
N PHE A 153 1.47 20.81 -11.28
CA PHE A 153 0.69 20.05 -10.32
C PHE A 153 1.54 18.95 -9.69
N VAL A 154 1.15 18.53 -8.49
CA VAL A 154 1.88 17.54 -7.71
C VAL A 154 1.17 16.20 -7.83
N GLU A 155 1.93 15.15 -8.15
CA GLU A 155 1.43 13.79 -8.15
C GLU A 155 2.22 12.94 -7.15
N GLN A 156 1.52 12.07 -6.45
CA GLN A 156 2.15 11.07 -5.60
C GLN A 156 2.08 9.70 -6.30
N PHE A 157 3.20 9.01 -6.34
CA PHE A 157 3.34 7.67 -6.88
C PHE A 157 3.96 6.74 -5.85
N GLY A 158 3.80 5.44 -6.12
CA GLY A 158 4.21 4.41 -5.19
C GLY A 158 3.24 4.29 -4.02
N GLU A 159 3.20 3.11 -3.45
CA GLU A 159 2.34 2.81 -2.32
C GLU A 159 3.16 2.83 -1.03
N ALA A 160 2.76 3.64 -0.06
CA ALA A 160 3.32 3.57 1.28
C ALA A 160 2.91 2.23 1.91
N ARG A 161 3.84 1.28 1.93
CA ARG A 161 3.63 -0.03 2.54
C ARG A 161 4.11 -0.03 3.98
N THR A 162 3.23 -0.49 4.87
CA THR A 162 3.62 -0.70 6.27
C THR A 162 4.45 -1.97 6.37
N MET A 163 5.65 -1.88 6.96
CA MET A 163 6.46 -3.05 7.25
C MET A 163 5.77 -3.91 8.30
N LEU A 164 5.55 -5.17 8.00
CA LEU A 164 5.01 -6.17 8.93
C LEU A 164 6.02 -7.29 9.14
N LEU A 165 6.48 -7.46 10.36
CA LEU A 165 7.23 -8.63 10.78
C LEU A 165 6.24 -9.69 11.26
N LEU A 166 6.10 -10.76 10.49
CA LEU A 166 5.22 -11.89 10.80
C LEU A 166 6.04 -13.08 11.25
N PHE A 167 5.95 -13.41 12.52
CA PHE A 167 6.65 -14.55 13.12
C PHE A 167 5.76 -15.78 13.17
N GLY A 168 6.14 -16.81 12.45
CA GLY A 168 5.49 -18.11 12.35
C GLY A 168 4.97 -18.47 10.96
N ALA A 169 5.50 -19.54 10.37
CA ALA A 169 5.12 -20.07 9.05
C ALA A 169 4.13 -21.27 9.14
N GLY A 170 3.33 -21.32 10.22
CA GLY A 170 2.26 -22.29 10.38
C GLY A 170 1.02 -21.97 9.53
N HIS A 171 -0.05 -22.75 9.72
CA HIS A 171 -1.29 -22.61 8.93
C HIS A 171 -1.89 -21.19 8.97
N VAL A 172 -1.93 -20.57 10.16
CA VAL A 172 -2.46 -19.19 10.30
C VAL A 172 -1.54 -18.19 9.62
N GLY A 173 -0.22 -18.30 9.81
CA GLY A 173 0.76 -17.42 9.15
C GLY A 173 0.65 -17.46 7.64
N ARG A 174 0.50 -18.67 7.05
CA ARG A 174 0.26 -18.86 5.60
C ARG A 174 -1.03 -18.17 5.14
N ALA A 175 -2.12 -18.32 5.89
CA ALA A 175 -3.40 -17.71 5.57
C ALA A 175 -3.32 -16.17 5.64
N VAL A 176 -2.61 -15.61 6.64
CA VAL A 176 -2.38 -14.17 6.76
C VAL A 176 -1.54 -13.65 5.59
N VAL A 177 -0.45 -14.32 5.22
CA VAL A 177 0.39 -13.96 4.07
C VAL A 177 -0.42 -13.90 2.78
N LEU A 178 -1.26 -14.91 2.52
CA LEU A 178 -2.12 -14.93 1.33
C LEU A 178 -3.13 -13.77 1.35
N ALA A 179 -3.76 -13.50 2.49
CA ALA A 179 -4.72 -12.41 2.62
C ALA A 179 -4.08 -11.02 2.48
N LEU A 180 -2.78 -10.89 2.80
CA LEU A 180 -2.02 -9.64 2.67
C LEU A 180 -1.45 -9.41 1.26
N SER A 181 -1.56 -10.34 0.34
CA SER A 181 -0.88 -10.32 -0.96
C SER A 181 -1.17 -9.09 -1.81
N GLN A 182 -2.39 -8.53 -1.70
CA GLN A 182 -2.85 -7.34 -2.45
C GLN A 182 -3.00 -6.11 -1.56
N LEU A 183 -2.57 -6.17 -0.31
CA LEU A 183 -2.75 -5.09 0.66
C LEU A 183 -1.45 -4.31 0.88
N PRO A 184 -1.53 -3.06 1.39
CA PRO A 184 -0.40 -2.14 1.47
C PRO A 184 0.57 -2.48 2.61
N PHE A 185 1.06 -3.70 2.61
CA PHE A 185 2.07 -4.20 3.55
C PHE A 185 3.28 -4.76 2.82
N SER A 186 4.48 -4.53 3.37
CA SER A 186 5.70 -5.26 3.05
C SER A 186 5.94 -6.26 4.16
N VAL A 187 5.87 -7.55 3.88
CA VAL A 187 5.90 -8.59 4.90
C VAL A 187 7.27 -9.26 4.96
N ARG A 188 7.93 -9.21 6.12
CA ARG A 188 9.03 -10.12 6.45
C ARG A 188 8.45 -11.31 7.22
N TRP A 189 8.39 -12.45 6.56
CA TRP A 189 7.80 -13.67 7.09
C TRP A 189 8.87 -14.56 7.70
N ILE A 190 8.87 -14.69 9.00
CA ILE A 190 10.01 -15.16 9.80
C ILE A 190 9.66 -16.48 10.48
N ASP A 191 10.48 -17.50 10.30
CA ASP A 191 10.42 -18.79 11.03
C ASP A 191 11.80 -19.43 11.02
N SER A 192 12.12 -20.21 12.02
CA SER A 192 13.39 -20.98 12.08
C SER A 192 13.38 -22.22 11.18
N ARG A 193 12.22 -22.71 10.79
CA ARG A 193 12.03 -23.95 10.05
C ARG A 193 11.88 -23.66 8.55
N ALA A 194 12.91 -23.98 7.77
CA ALA A 194 12.93 -23.70 6.33
C ALA A 194 11.82 -24.42 5.55
N ASP A 195 11.48 -25.63 5.93
CA ASP A 195 10.47 -26.50 5.32
C ASP A 195 9.02 -26.03 5.56
N HIS A 196 8.84 -25.08 6.44
CA HIS A 196 7.53 -24.47 6.71
C HIS A 196 7.14 -23.37 5.73
N PHE A 197 8.08 -22.81 4.96
CA PHE A 197 7.78 -21.88 3.90
C PHE A 197 7.31 -22.58 2.63
N PRO A 198 6.30 -22.07 1.92
CA PRO A 198 5.94 -22.59 0.60
C PRO A 198 7.01 -22.22 -0.44
N ASN A 199 7.05 -22.95 -1.55
CA ASN A 199 7.97 -22.68 -2.66
C ASN A 199 7.71 -21.33 -3.35
N TYR A 200 6.55 -20.75 -3.16
CA TYR A 200 6.14 -19.46 -3.72
C TYR A 200 5.54 -18.59 -2.62
N ALA A 201 5.97 -17.34 -2.59
CA ALA A 201 5.39 -16.28 -1.75
C ALA A 201 4.93 -15.10 -2.62
N PRO A 202 3.87 -14.35 -2.21
CA PRO A 202 3.47 -13.13 -2.91
C PRO A 202 4.60 -12.11 -3.03
N GLY A 203 4.58 -11.28 -4.07
CA GLY A 203 5.65 -10.32 -4.38
C GLY A 203 5.92 -9.25 -3.31
N ASN A 204 5.00 -9.07 -2.36
CA ASN A 204 5.17 -8.19 -1.20
C ASN A 204 5.70 -8.91 0.05
N VAL A 205 6.12 -10.18 -0.07
CA VAL A 205 6.55 -11.03 1.05
C VAL A 205 7.96 -11.52 0.84
N ILE A 206 8.81 -11.36 1.85
CA ILE A 206 10.16 -11.93 1.93
C ILE A 206 10.18 -12.96 3.05
N SER A 207 10.45 -14.22 2.70
CA SER A 207 10.64 -15.29 3.69
C SER A 207 12.04 -15.21 4.31
N VAL A 208 12.10 -15.19 5.62
CA VAL A 208 13.34 -15.07 6.40
C VAL A 208 13.47 -16.26 7.33
N ARG A 209 14.47 -17.10 7.09
CA ARG A 209 14.84 -18.15 8.03
C ARG A 209 15.86 -17.61 9.04
N THR A 210 15.53 -17.65 10.33
CA THR A 210 16.46 -17.29 11.40
C THR A 210 16.14 -18.04 12.69
N ASP A 211 17.18 -18.38 13.44
CA ASP A 211 17.08 -18.90 14.81
C ASP A 211 17.14 -17.78 15.86
N GLU A 212 17.37 -16.54 15.42
CA GLU A 212 17.51 -15.34 16.27
C GLU A 212 16.45 -14.28 15.87
N PRO A 213 15.16 -14.54 16.12
CA PRO A 213 14.07 -13.68 15.67
C PRO A 213 14.07 -12.29 16.32
N GLU A 214 14.72 -12.11 17.46
CA GLU A 214 14.85 -10.81 18.14
C GLU A 214 15.67 -9.81 17.32
N GLN A 215 16.65 -10.25 16.54
CA GLN A 215 17.43 -9.38 15.65
C GLN A 215 16.55 -8.73 14.58
N GLU A 216 15.52 -9.44 14.10
CA GLU A 216 14.55 -8.90 13.15
C GLU A 216 13.71 -7.78 13.79
N ILE A 217 13.42 -7.88 15.09
CA ILE A 217 12.75 -6.80 15.85
C ILE A 217 13.65 -5.57 15.96
N GLU A 218 14.95 -5.77 16.23
CA GLU A 218 15.92 -4.67 16.34
C GLU A 218 16.08 -3.93 15.01
N ALA A 219 16.11 -4.65 13.92
CA ALA A 219 16.24 -4.12 12.56
C ALA A 219 14.93 -3.49 12.01
N ALA A 220 13.80 -3.65 12.69
CA ALA A 220 12.50 -3.15 12.22
C ALA A 220 12.50 -1.62 12.12
N PRO A 221 11.93 -1.03 11.06
CA PRO A 221 11.78 0.42 10.96
C PRO A 221 10.78 0.95 12.00
N ALA A 222 10.94 2.22 12.38
CA ALA A 222 9.94 2.93 13.18
C ALA A 222 8.55 2.88 12.49
N GLY A 223 7.49 2.74 13.27
CA GLY A 223 6.14 2.54 12.75
C GLY A 223 5.85 1.12 12.24
N GLY A 224 6.86 0.23 12.20
CA GLY A 224 6.69 -1.16 11.79
C GLY A 224 5.71 -1.92 12.69
N PHE A 225 5.02 -2.90 12.12
CA PHE A 225 4.07 -3.77 12.80
C PHE A 225 4.71 -5.12 13.08
N VAL A 226 4.34 -5.71 14.22
CA VAL A 226 4.82 -7.03 14.65
C VAL A 226 3.63 -7.93 14.93
N LEU A 227 3.64 -9.13 14.36
CA LEU A 227 2.60 -10.12 14.54
C LEU A 227 3.24 -11.47 14.89
N VAL A 228 2.93 -11.95 16.10
CA VAL A 228 3.56 -13.15 16.67
C VAL A 228 2.56 -14.31 16.72
N MET A 229 2.88 -15.39 16.00
CA MET A 229 2.06 -16.61 15.92
C MET A 229 2.91 -17.86 15.68
N THR A 230 3.97 -18.01 16.46
CA THR A 230 4.86 -19.16 16.31
C THR A 230 4.25 -20.43 16.89
N HIS A 231 4.94 -21.54 16.74
CA HIS A 231 4.53 -22.85 17.29
C HIS A 231 4.88 -22.99 18.80
N SER A 232 5.65 -22.07 19.35
CA SER A 232 6.21 -22.18 20.70
C SER A 232 5.79 -21.00 21.57
N HIS A 233 5.12 -21.28 22.69
CA HIS A 233 4.72 -20.23 23.65
C HIS A 233 5.93 -19.47 24.27
N PRO A 234 7.02 -20.12 24.67
CA PRO A 234 8.21 -19.39 25.13
C PRO A 234 8.77 -18.44 24.07
N LEU A 235 8.85 -18.89 22.81
CA LEU A 235 9.32 -18.08 21.70
C LEU A 235 8.37 -16.90 21.41
N ASP A 236 7.05 -17.14 21.41
CA ASP A 236 6.06 -16.09 21.31
C ASP A 236 6.26 -15.00 22.37
N TYR A 237 6.61 -15.42 23.60
CA TYR A 237 6.77 -14.49 24.71
C TYR A 237 8.07 -13.68 24.61
N SER A 238 9.18 -14.29 24.17
CA SER A 238 10.44 -13.57 23.98
C SER A 238 10.31 -12.53 22.86
N ILE A 239 9.75 -12.90 21.71
CA ILE A 239 9.54 -12.00 20.58
C ILE A 239 8.59 -10.86 20.96
N ALA A 240 7.44 -11.15 21.58
CA ALA A 240 6.50 -10.12 21.98
C ALA A 240 7.08 -9.17 23.03
N ALA A 241 7.86 -9.68 23.98
CA ALA A 241 8.54 -8.85 24.95
C ALA A 241 9.61 -7.95 24.32
N ALA A 242 10.41 -8.46 23.38
CA ALA A 242 11.37 -7.67 22.61
C ALA A 242 10.66 -6.55 21.83
N ALA A 243 9.58 -6.87 21.14
CA ALA A 243 8.79 -5.88 20.38
C ALA A 243 8.19 -4.80 21.31
N LEU A 244 7.67 -5.15 22.48
CA LEU A 244 7.08 -4.19 23.42
C LEU A 244 8.10 -3.24 24.06
N ARG A 245 9.39 -3.61 24.12
CA ARG A 245 10.47 -2.70 24.54
C ARG A 245 10.73 -1.58 23.54
N ARG A 246 10.46 -1.81 22.26
CA ARG A 246 10.55 -0.82 21.19
C ARG A 246 9.31 0.10 21.23
N ALA A 247 9.47 1.34 21.69
CA ALA A 247 8.38 2.31 21.81
C ALA A 247 7.90 2.87 20.44
N ASP A 248 8.73 2.77 19.43
CA ASP A 248 8.56 3.31 18.09
C ASP A 248 7.83 2.35 17.11
N LEU A 249 7.54 1.12 17.52
CA LEU A 249 6.71 0.21 16.72
C LEU A 249 5.26 0.63 16.75
N GLY A 250 4.59 0.56 15.58
CA GLY A 250 3.20 0.98 15.38
C GLY A 250 2.18 0.00 15.96
N PHE A 251 2.46 -1.31 15.90
CA PHE A 251 1.55 -2.35 16.38
C PHE A 251 2.32 -3.59 16.86
N VAL A 252 1.85 -4.19 17.97
CA VAL A 252 2.36 -5.48 18.45
C VAL A 252 1.19 -6.40 18.75
N GLY A 253 1.06 -7.45 17.95
CA GLY A 253 -0.01 -8.45 18.06
C GLY A 253 0.51 -9.84 18.41
N LEU A 254 -0.20 -10.53 19.30
CA LEU A 254 0.12 -11.90 19.71
C LEU A 254 -1.11 -12.80 19.53
N ILE A 255 -0.94 -13.91 18.80
CA ILE A 255 -1.99 -14.92 18.70
C ILE A 255 -2.20 -15.59 20.05
N GLY A 256 -3.46 -15.75 20.45
CA GLY A 256 -3.74 -16.41 21.71
C GLY A 256 -5.18 -16.29 22.17
N SER A 257 -5.36 -16.47 23.46
CA SER A 257 -6.62 -16.32 24.18
C SER A 257 -6.44 -15.34 25.33
N ALA A 258 -7.54 -14.96 25.99
CA ALA A 258 -7.49 -14.17 27.21
C ALA A 258 -6.59 -14.82 28.29
N THR A 259 -6.62 -16.15 28.39
CA THR A 259 -5.74 -16.90 29.30
C THR A 259 -4.27 -16.77 28.91
N LYS A 260 -3.94 -16.86 27.61
CA LYS A 260 -2.56 -16.67 27.14
C LYS A 260 -2.09 -15.24 27.41
N ARG A 261 -2.94 -14.24 27.17
CA ARG A 261 -2.67 -12.84 27.50
C ARG A 261 -2.34 -12.67 28.99
N ALA A 262 -3.18 -13.19 29.88
CA ALA A 262 -2.95 -13.08 31.33
C ALA A 262 -1.61 -13.70 31.76
N ARG A 263 -1.29 -14.90 31.24
CA ARG A 263 0.00 -15.58 31.52
C ARG A 263 1.18 -14.75 30.99
N PHE A 264 1.11 -14.27 29.76
CA PHE A 264 2.13 -13.42 29.18
C PHE A 264 2.34 -12.14 30.03
N THR A 265 1.26 -11.44 30.38
CA THR A 265 1.31 -10.22 31.20
C THR A 265 2.04 -10.46 32.52
N SER A 266 1.67 -11.53 33.24
CA SER A 266 2.31 -11.89 34.49
C SER A 266 3.81 -12.18 34.33
N GLN A 267 4.19 -12.87 33.26
CA GLN A 267 5.60 -13.18 32.99
C GLN A 267 6.38 -11.95 32.54
N ALA A 268 5.81 -11.13 31.68
CA ALA A 268 6.45 -9.93 31.13
C ALA A 268 6.72 -8.87 32.23
N LEU A 269 5.80 -8.72 33.20
CA LEU A 269 6.04 -7.89 34.40
C LEU A 269 7.27 -8.37 35.18
N LYS A 270 7.44 -9.69 35.38
CA LYS A 270 8.62 -10.27 36.03
C LYS A 270 9.88 -10.06 35.22
N MET A 271 9.77 -9.92 33.89
CA MET A 271 10.91 -9.60 33.00
C MET A 271 11.18 -8.07 32.89
N GLY A 272 10.50 -7.25 33.72
CA GLY A 272 10.73 -5.82 33.82
C GLY A 272 10.01 -4.96 32.80
N LEU A 273 9.00 -5.49 32.07
CA LEU A 273 8.15 -4.65 31.24
C LEU A 273 7.16 -3.87 32.13
N SER A 274 6.95 -2.62 31.79
CA SER A 274 5.99 -1.74 32.45
C SER A 274 4.56 -2.01 31.97
N GLU A 275 3.56 -1.65 32.78
CA GLU A 275 2.15 -1.70 32.38
C GLU A 275 1.86 -0.89 31.11
N ARG A 276 2.53 0.26 30.93
CA ARG A 276 2.42 1.09 29.72
C ARG A 276 2.88 0.33 28.46
N GLN A 277 3.95 -0.44 28.55
CA GLN A 277 4.41 -1.28 27.45
C GLN A 277 3.39 -2.39 27.17
N LEU A 278 2.91 -3.05 28.20
CA LEU A 278 1.94 -4.14 28.09
C LEU A 278 0.57 -3.67 27.55
N ALA A 279 0.17 -2.43 27.81
CA ALA A 279 -1.05 -1.85 27.25
C ALA A 279 -1.03 -1.75 25.71
N ARG A 280 0.15 -1.78 25.09
CA ARG A 280 0.33 -1.77 23.64
C ARG A 280 0.13 -3.14 23.00
N LEU A 281 0.05 -4.22 23.79
CA LEU A 281 -0.15 -5.56 23.26
C LEU A 281 -1.60 -5.81 22.84
N SER A 282 -1.80 -6.16 21.59
CA SER A 282 -3.04 -6.74 21.12
C SER A 282 -3.01 -8.27 21.24
N CYS A 283 -3.72 -8.80 22.21
CA CYS A 283 -3.86 -10.25 22.42
C CYS A 283 -5.20 -10.55 23.09
N PRO A 284 -6.04 -11.43 22.52
CA PRO A 284 -5.86 -12.08 21.22
C PRO A 284 -5.89 -11.08 20.06
N ILE A 285 -5.20 -11.44 18.96
CA ILE A 285 -5.29 -10.72 17.70
C ILE A 285 -6.60 -11.03 16.97
N GLY A 286 -6.97 -10.14 16.05
CA GLY A 286 -8.19 -10.20 15.27
C GLY A 286 -9.31 -9.33 15.81
N LEU A 287 -10.34 -9.14 15.02
CA LEU A 287 -11.49 -8.30 15.41
C LEU A 287 -12.41 -9.02 16.38
N PRO A 288 -12.89 -8.33 17.43
CA PRO A 288 -13.96 -8.86 18.30
C PRO A 288 -15.20 -9.24 17.47
N GLY A 289 -15.80 -10.40 17.77
CA GLY A 289 -17.00 -10.88 17.06
C GLY A 289 -16.71 -11.96 16.03
N ILE A 290 -15.51 -12.05 15.48
CA ILE A 290 -15.10 -13.17 14.62
C ILE A 290 -14.65 -14.33 15.53
N LYS A 291 -15.42 -15.42 15.57
CA LYS A 291 -15.20 -16.55 16.51
C LYS A 291 -14.68 -17.83 15.85
N GLY A 292 -14.65 -17.88 14.52
CA GLY A 292 -14.13 -19.03 13.77
C GLY A 292 -12.65 -19.28 14.07
N LYS A 293 -12.28 -20.55 14.15
CA LYS A 293 -10.91 -20.97 14.49
C LYS A 293 -10.12 -21.46 13.27
N GLU A 294 -10.77 -21.54 12.13
CA GLU A 294 -10.13 -21.90 10.87
C GLU A 294 -9.08 -20.86 10.50
N PRO A 295 -7.91 -21.27 10.01
CA PRO A 295 -6.82 -20.35 9.67
C PRO A 295 -7.24 -19.17 8.79
N SER A 296 -8.09 -19.40 7.80
CA SER A 296 -8.61 -18.35 6.91
C SER A 296 -9.52 -17.33 7.63
N ILE A 297 -10.35 -17.79 8.55
CA ILE A 297 -11.24 -16.90 9.34
C ILE A 297 -10.42 -16.06 10.31
N ILE A 298 -9.44 -16.67 10.99
CA ILE A 298 -8.50 -15.95 11.86
C ILE A 298 -7.75 -14.90 11.01
N ALA A 299 -7.23 -15.28 9.85
CA ALA A 299 -6.50 -14.38 8.95
C ALA A 299 -7.36 -13.17 8.54
N ALA A 300 -8.62 -13.38 8.17
CA ALA A 300 -9.54 -12.29 7.81
C ALA A 300 -9.71 -11.28 8.97
N GLY A 301 -9.90 -11.75 10.20
CA GLY A 301 -9.99 -10.89 11.38
C GLY A 301 -8.71 -10.14 11.70
N VAL A 302 -7.57 -10.82 11.56
CA VAL A 302 -6.24 -10.22 11.77
C VAL A 302 -5.94 -9.16 10.73
N VAL A 303 -6.17 -9.44 9.46
CA VAL A 303 -5.92 -8.50 8.36
C VAL A 303 -6.79 -7.26 8.47
N ALA A 304 -8.08 -7.42 8.80
CA ALA A 304 -8.95 -6.29 9.06
C ALA A 304 -8.45 -5.41 10.23
N GLN A 305 -7.97 -6.04 11.32
CA GLN A 305 -7.36 -5.31 12.43
C GLN A 305 -6.10 -4.54 11.98
N LEU A 306 -5.20 -5.18 11.21
CA LEU A 306 -3.99 -4.53 10.70
C LEU A 306 -4.30 -3.31 9.84
N LEU A 307 -5.35 -3.37 8.99
CA LEU A 307 -5.80 -2.23 8.20
C LEU A 307 -6.29 -1.08 9.09
N ILE A 308 -7.09 -1.37 10.11
CA ILE A 308 -7.57 -0.35 11.07
C ILE A 308 -6.39 0.32 11.80
N GLU A 309 -5.41 -0.45 12.26
CA GLU A 309 -4.25 0.12 12.94
C GLU A 309 -3.36 0.94 11.98
N ARG A 310 -3.27 0.54 10.72
CA ARG A 310 -2.58 1.31 9.68
C ARG A 310 -3.24 2.66 9.44
N GLU A 311 -4.56 2.71 9.30
CA GLU A 311 -5.30 3.97 9.13
C GLU A 311 -5.10 4.89 10.35
N ARG A 312 -5.20 4.36 11.56
CA ARG A 312 -4.94 5.11 12.80
C ARG A 312 -3.52 5.67 12.87
N ALA A 313 -2.53 4.92 12.38
CA ALA A 313 -1.15 5.39 12.32
C ALA A 313 -0.98 6.55 11.32
N SER A 314 -1.63 6.46 10.16
CA SER A 314 -1.62 7.50 9.13
C SER A 314 -2.28 8.80 9.62
N GLU A 315 -3.42 8.71 10.31
CA GLU A 315 -4.11 9.86 10.91
C GLU A 315 -3.25 10.58 11.95
N LYS A 316 -2.52 9.84 12.78
CA LYS A 316 -1.60 10.42 13.78
C LYS A 316 -0.44 11.17 13.14
N ILE A 317 0.10 10.66 12.03
CA ILE A 317 1.17 11.34 11.27
C ILE A 317 0.63 12.63 10.65
N ALA A 318 -0.56 12.58 10.05
CA ALA A 318 -1.21 13.76 9.44
C ALA A 318 -1.60 14.84 10.48
N ALA A 319 -1.93 14.44 11.70
CA ALA A 319 -2.31 15.35 12.79
C ALA A 319 -1.10 15.91 13.58
N ALA A 320 0.12 15.40 13.33
CA ALA A 320 1.31 15.93 13.98
C ALA A 320 1.60 17.35 13.44
N PRO A 321 1.74 18.41 14.30
CA PRO A 321 2.03 19.74 13.83
C PRO A 321 3.38 19.71 13.09
N THR A 322 3.39 20.22 11.86
CA THR A 322 4.63 20.48 11.12
C THR A 322 5.45 21.47 11.95
N GLY A 323 6.46 20.94 12.65
CA GLY A 323 7.32 21.72 13.49
C GLY A 323 8.00 22.80 12.66
N THR A 324 7.65 24.06 12.89
CA THR A 324 8.41 25.23 12.46
C THR A 324 9.80 25.10 13.02
N ALA A 325 10.75 24.65 12.22
CA ALA A 325 12.16 24.86 12.49
C ALA A 325 12.40 26.37 12.53
N ARG A 326 12.71 26.89 13.72
CA ARG A 326 13.29 28.22 13.90
C ARG A 326 14.77 28.19 13.59
#